data_615599eb7fcdae1d93264015f0e5c2b1
#
_entry.id   615599eb7fcdae1d93264015f0e5c2b1
#
_cell.length_a   1.000
_cell.length_b   1.000
_cell.length_c   1.000
_cell.angle_alpha   90.00
_cell.angle_beta   90.00
_cell.angle_gamma   90.00
#
_symmetry.space_group_name_H-M   'P 1'
#
loop_
_entity.id
_entity.type
_entity.pdbx_description
1 polymer ?
#
loop_
_entity_poly.entity_id
_entity_poly.type
_entity_poly.pdbx_seq_one_letter_code
_entity_poly.pdbx_strand_id
1 'polypeptide(L)'
;MMQANAYVDPACEEVASKGAPEGYSEQGQQDYLMNYFSLATTFSAIHAPIPAKPGTGSLGVEIAVIPPLGCERRLVLNYTKTEDTNKVPALPRPRVSFVFPSINVANTKMSIYGSLGYVPPLEIMETQNVIVSAEAGVGFGNPKKGFQYGLRYHATLMKSVAEIATPFVEGDPTKPDFYVGSTFGADVLLGFKSGFYSPYIAVGFTDVSTFFYIDDDGIVINNENPYAGLTGSIGVQARILKNLNAAAELYAVPGNLYTGRMNLSLLFQ
;
A
#
# COMPACT_ATOMS: atom_id res chain seq x y z
N MET A 1 -26.01 -28.98 20.48
CA MET A 1 -25.14 -28.19 19.56
C MET A 1 -24.03 -27.64 20.42
N MET A 2 -22.81 -28.18 20.34
CA MET A 2 -21.64 -27.51 20.90
C MET A 2 -21.44 -26.21 20.11
N GLN A 3 -21.56 -25.07 20.77
CA GLN A 3 -21.02 -23.84 20.22
C GLN A 3 -19.50 -24.04 20.15
N ALA A 4 -18.95 -24.15 18.97
CA ALA A 4 -17.52 -24.00 18.78
C ALA A 4 -17.19 -22.62 19.34
N ASN A 5 -16.44 -22.54 20.42
CA ASN A 5 -15.92 -21.27 20.90
C ASN A 5 -14.89 -20.80 19.87
N ALA A 6 -15.25 -19.79 19.11
CA ALA A 6 -14.33 -19.18 18.19
C ALA A 6 -13.11 -18.63 18.97
N TYR A 7 -11.91 -18.75 18.38
CA TYR A 7 -10.68 -18.33 19.03
C TYR A 7 -10.59 -16.80 19.12
N VAL A 8 -10.42 -16.31 20.32
CA VAL A 8 -10.12 -14.90 20.59
C VAL A 8 -8.69 -14.80 21.10
N ASP A 9 -7.85 -13.99 20.43
CA ASP A 9 -6.51 -13.67 20.88
C ASP A 9 -6.56 -13.15 22.32
N PRO A 10 -5.77 -13.70 23.27
CA PRO A 10 -5.76 -13.26 24.68
C PRO A 10 -5.53 -11.74 24.83
N ALA A 11 -4.78 -11.11 23.94
CA ALA A 11 -4.59 -9.66 23.92
C ALA A 11 -5.88 -8.88 23.60
N CYS A 12 -6.89 -9.54 23.02
CA CYS A 12 -8.17 -8.94 22.62
C CYS A 12 -9.36 -9.37 23.50
N GLU A 13 -9.17 -10.22 24.48
CA GLU A 13 -10.25 -10.74 25.35
C GLU A 13 -11.04 -9.62 26.04
N GLU A 14 -10.36 -8.58 26.55
CA GLU A 14 -11.03 -7.45 27.20
C GLU A 14 -11.98 -6.71 26.26
N VAL A 15 -11.58 -6.56 25.00
CA VAL A 15 -12.42 -5.89 23.97
C VAL A 15 -13.56 -6.82 23.55
N ALA A 16 -13.27 -8.09 23.33
CA ALA A 16 -14.26 -9.10 22.96
C ALA A 16 -15.34 -9.28 24.03
N SER A 17 -14.97 -9.25 25.32
CA SER A 17 -15.91 -9.40 26.44
C SER A 17 -16.95 -8.28 26.52
N LYS A 18 -16.68 -7.12 25.95
CA LYS A 18 -17.62 -6.00 25.88
C LYS A 18 -18.70 -6.23 24.82
N GLY A 19 -18.49 -7.22 23.93
CA GLY A 19 -19.37 -7.50 22.79
C GLY A 19 -19.22 -6.47 21.66
N ALA A 20 -19.88 -6.74 20.54
CA ALA A 20 -19.87 -5.86 19.41
C ALA A 20 -20.55 -4.50 19.74
N PRO A 21 -19.98 -3.38 19.28
CA PRO A 21 -20.57 -2.06 19.51
C PRO A 21 -21.91 -1.91 18.78
N GLU A 22 -22.73 -0.96 19.23
CA GLU A 22 -23.96 -0.60 18.54
C GLU A 22 -23.68 -0.19 17.09
N GLY A 23 -24.43 -0.76 16.15
CA GLY A 23 -24.21 -0.53 14.72
C GLY A 23 -23.11 -1.38 14.09
N TYR A 24 -22.52 -2.34 14.80
CA TYR A 24 -21.61 -3.31 14.21
C TYR A 24 -22.26 -4.05 13.02
N SER A 25 -21.48 -4.20 11.97
CA SER A 25 -21.83 -4.99 10.80
C SER A 25 -20.71 -5.96 10.47
N GLU A 26 -21.00 -7.22 10.43
CA GLU A 26 -20.04 -8.27 10.04
C GLU A 26 -19.47 -8.01 8.65
N GLN A 27 -20.33 -7.75 7.68
CA GLN A 27 -19.92 -7.42 6.31
C GLN A 27 -19.06 -6.15 6.28
N GLY A 28 -19.46 -5.11 7.03
CA GLY A 28 -18.66 -3.87 7.12
C GLY A 28 -17.26 -4.09 7.73
N GLN A 29 -17.11 -5.03 8.66
CA GLN A 29 -15.82 -5.41 9.23
C GLN A 29 -14.96 -6.19 8.22
N GLN A 30 -15.55 -7.12 7.49
CA GLN A 30 -14.89 -7.87 6.42
C GLN A 30 -14.44 -6.94 5.29
N ASP A 31 -15.31 -6.05 4.82
CA ASP A 31 -15.00 -5.05 3.82
C ASP A 31 -13.84 -4.15 4.27
N TYR A 32 -13.83 -3.73 5.54
CA TYR A 32 -12.75 -2.94 6.10
C TYR A 32 -11.40 -3.69 6.04
N LEU A 33 -11.36 -4.95 6.46
CA LEU A 33 -10.14 -5.76 6.44
C LEU A 33 -9.62 -5.95 5.01
N MET A 34 -10.50 -6.26 4.06
CA MET A 34 -10.15 -6.44 2.65
C MET A 34 -9.62 -5.14 2.04
N ASN A 35 -10.26 -4.01 2.32
CA ASN A 35 -9.80 -2.69 1.90
C ASN A 35 -8.44 -2.34 2.52
N TYR A 36 -8.26 -2.61 3.82
CA TYR A 36 -7.02 -2.36 4.54
C TYR A 36 -5.83 -3.08 3.89
N PHE A 37 -5.96 -4.38 3.60
CA PHE A 37 -4.90 -5.15 2.95
C PHE A 37 -4.51 -4.58 1.58
N SER A 38 -5.47 -4.27 0.74
CA SER A 38 -5.18 -3.66 -0.56
C SER A 38 -4.52 -2.29 -0.43
N LEU A 39 -5.03 -1.45 0.46
CA LEU A 39 -4.49 -0.11 0.66
C LEU A 39 -3.09 -0.13 1.26
N ALA A 40 -2.81 -1.05 2.21
CA ALA A 40 -1.48 -1.22 2.79
C ALA A 40 -0.43 -1.66 1.76
N THR A 41 -0.88 -2.37 0.73
CA THR A 41 -0.02 -2.85 -0.37
C THR A 41 -0.10 -2.01 -1.63
N THR A 42 -0.89 -0.92 -1.62
CA THR A 42 -0.89 0.07 -2.72
C THR A 42 0.47 0.75 -2.81
N PHE A 43 1.04 0.71 -3.98
CA PHE A 43 2.34 1.28 -4.22
C PHE A 43 2.31 2.36 -5.32
N SER A 44 1.93 3.56 -4.94
CA SER A 44 2.39 4.74 -5.67
C SER A 44 3.89 4.94 -5.39
N ALA A 45 4.69 5.29 -6.39
CA ALA A 45 6.12 5.50 -6.18
C ALA A 45 6.38 6.71 -5.27
N ILE A 46 7.41 6.59 -4.45
CA ILE A 46 7.77 7.58 -3.44
C ILE A 46 8.77 8.56 -4.05
N HIS A 47 8.29 9.68 -4.58
CA HIS A 47 9.13 10.69 -5.22
C HIS A 47 8.43 12.04 -5.38
N ALA A 48 9.23 13.10 -5.55
CA ALA A 48 8.78 14.45 -5.95
C ALA A 48 8.18 14.45 -7.36
N PRO A 49 7.47 15.52 -7.80
CA PRO A 49 6.84 15.61 -9.13
C PRO A 49 7.74 15.27 -10.33
N ILE A 50 9.04 15.49 -10.20
CA ILE A 50 10.05 15.03 -11.16
C ILE A 50 10.99 14.07 -10.42
N PRO A 51 10.86 12.73 -10.62
CA PRO A 51 11.55 11.71 -9.81
C PRO A 51 13.07 11.79 -9.85
N ALA A 52 13.63 12.08 -11.01
CA ALA A 52 15.08 12.14 -11.24
C ALA A 52 15.42 13.12 -12.36
N LYS A 53 16.71 13.29 -12.66
CA LYS A 53 17.16 14.06 -13.81
C LYS A 53 16.57 13.43 -15.09
N PRO A 54 15.98 14.24 -15.99
CA PRO A 54 15.51 13.75 -17.29
C PRO A 54 16.60 13.00 -18.07
N GLY A 55 16.24 11.88 -18.68
CA GLY A 55 17.16 10.98 -19.38
C GLY A 55 17.89 10.01 -18.46
N THR A 56 17.40 9.77 -17.22
CA THR A 56 17.99 8.80 -16.30
C THR A 56 17.01 7.69 -15.92
N GLY A 57 17.55 6.49 -15.74
CA GLY A 57 16.86 5.39 -15.08
C GLY A 57 17.25 5.28 -13.60
N SER A 58 16.49 4.50 -12.85
CA SER A 58 16.83 4.12 -11.49
C SER A 58 16.37 2.71 -11.18
N LEU A 59 17.16 2.04 -10.33
CA LEU A 59 16.81 0.76 -9.70
C LEU A 59 16.83 0.97 -8.20
N GLY A 60 15.79 0.59 -7.51
CA GLY A 60 15.68 0.80 -6.07
C GLY A 60 14.83 -0.22 -5.36
N VAL A 61 14.74 -0.03 -4.06
CA VAL A 61 13.83 -0.78 -3.19
C VAL A 61 12.97 0.21 -2.43
N GLU A 62 11.68 -0.01 -2.48
CA GLU A 62 10.70 0.69 -1.65
C GLU A 62 10.28 -0.21 -0.49
N ILE A 63 10.07 0.38 0.67
CA ILE A 63 9.58 -0.30 1.87
C ILE A 63 8.38 0.49 2.37
N ALA A 64 7.25 -0.19 2.53
CA ALA A 64 6.08 0.33 3.23
C ALA A 64 5.95 -0.39 4.57
N VAL A 65 5.71 0.36 5.62
CA VAL A 65 5.36 -0.19 6.94
C VAL A 65 3.87 -0.51 6.92
N ILE A 66 3.50 -1.72 7.31
CA ILE A 66 2.10 -2.12 7.47
C ILE A 66 1.76 -1.98 8.96
N PRO A 67 0.96 -0.98 9.37
CA PRO A 67 0.64 -0.79 10.77
C PRO A 67 -0.17 -1.97 11.33
N PRO A 68 0.05 -2.39 12.58
CA PRO A 68 -0.79 -3.40 13.19
C PRO A 68 -2.21 -2.87 13.40
N LEU A 69 -3.20 -3.74 13.21
CA LEU A 69 -4.58 -3.43 13.54
C LEU A 69 -4.84 -3.63 15.04
N GLY A 70 -5.61 -2.72 15.63
CA GLY A 70 -6.11 -2.88 17.00
C GLY A 70 -7.20 -3.95 17.10
N CYS A 71 -7.49 -4.44 18.31
CA CYS A 71 -8.44 -5.50 18.55
C CYS A 71 -9.84 -5.22 17.97
N GLU A 72 -10.35 -4.00 18.07
CA GLU A 72 -11.64 -3.61 17.50
C GLU A 72 -11.73 -3.85 15.98
N ARG A 73 -10.59 -3.79 15.29
CA ARG A 73 -10.49 -3.99 13.84
C ARG A 73 -10.15 -5.43 13.45
N ARG A 74 -9.68 -6.24 14.39
CA ARG A 74 -9.37 -7.67 14.21
C ARG A 74 -10.53 -8.58 14.59
N LEU A 75 -11.43 -8.11 15.46
CA LEU A 75 -12.57 -8.90 15.95
C LEU A 75 -13.67 -8.98 14.89
N VAL A 76 -14.04 -10.19 14.52
CA VAL A 76 -15.09 -10.56 13.54
C VAL A 76 -16.12 -11.49 14.21
N LEU A 77 -17.15 -11.91 13.48
CA LEU A 77 -18.21 -12.80 13.94
C LEU A 77 -18.85 -12.29 15.24
N ASN A 78 -19.32 -11.07 15.20
CA ASN A 78 -19.94 -10.42 16.36
C ASN A 78 -19.00 -10.37 17.59
N TYR A 79 -17.72 -10.12 17.37
CA TYR A 79 -16.67 -10.04 18.41
C TYR A 79 -16.33 -11.35 19.11
N THR A 80 -16.65 -12.50 18.49
CA THR A 80 -16.35 -13.82 19.05
C THR A 80 -15.08 -14.46 18.50
N LYS A 81 -14.46 -13.88 17.44
CA LYS A 81 -13.27 -14.41 16.80
C LYS A 81 -12.30 -13.28 16.46
N THR A 82 -11.00 -13.52 16.58
CA THR A 82 -9.95 -12.58 16.19
C THR A 82 -9.26 -13.08 14.93
N GLU A 83 -9.11 -12.20 13.91
CA GLU A 83 -8.29 -12.50 12.74
C GLU A 83 -6.84 -12.03 12.94
N ASP A 84 -5.89 -12.80 12.45
CA ASP A 84 -4.48 -12.43 12.44
C ASP A 84 -4.14 -11.76 11.11
N THR A 85 -4.09 -10.43 11.12
CA THR A 85 -3.99 -9.64 9.91
C THR A 85 -2.61 -9.06 9.64
N ASN A 86 -1.60 -9.34 10.48
CA ASN A 86 -0.32 -8.63 10.38
C ASN A 86 0.91 -9.55 10.48
N LYS A 87 1.03 -10.50 9.56
CA LYS A 87 2.21 -11.36 9.48
C LYS A 87 3.44 -10.68 8.89
N VAL A 88 3.26 -9.64 8.07
CA VAL A 88 4.36 -8.92 7.39
C VAL A 88 4.34 -7.44 7.76
N PRO A 89 5.10 -7.01 8.79
CA PRO A 89 5.09 -5.63 9.26
C PRO A 89 5.71 -4.62 8.28
N ALA A 90 6.50 -5.09 7.33
CA ALA A 90 7.11 -4.25 6.30
C ALA A 90 7.30 -5.04 5.01
N LEU A 91 6.88 -4.45 3.90
CA LEU A 91 6.94 -5.09 2.59
C LEU A 91 7.96 -4.39 1.69
N PRO A 92 9.15 -5.02 1.46
CA PRO A 92 10.11 -4.51 0.50
C PRO A 92 9.67 -4.82 -0.93
N ARG A 93 9.83 -3.84 -1.81
CA ARG A 93 9.52 -3.98 -3.23
C ARG A 93 10.63 -3.44 -4.12
N PRO A 94 11.29 -4.28 -4.91
CA PRO A 94 12.14 -3.84 -6.00
C PRO A 94 11.36 -3.00 -7.00
N ARG A 95 11.95 -1.88 -7.46
CA ARG A 95 11.37 -0.96 -8.43
C ARG A 95 12.39 -0.49 -9.45
N VAL A 96 12.01 -0.49 -10.70
CA VAL A 96 12.72 0.18 -11.78
C VAL A 96 11.91 1.39 -12.23
N SER A 97 12.59 2.51 -12.49
CA SER A 97 11.94 3.73 -12.97
C SER A 97 12.77 4.37 -14.07
N PHE A 98 12.10 5.12 -14.93
CA PHE A 98 12.75 5.88 -16.00
C PHE A 98 12.08 7.23 -16.17
N VAL A 99 12.91 8.29 -16.31
CA VAL A 99 12.47 9.65 -16.62
C VAL A 99 12.95 10.00 -18.02
N PHE A 100 12.02 10.18 -18.93
CA PHE A 100 12.32 10.55 -20.31
C PHE A 100 12.97 11.94 -20.41
N PRO A 101 13.72 12.22 -21.48
CA PRO A 101 14.22 13.57 -21.72
C PRO A 101 13.11 14.61 -21.69
N SER A 102 13.37 15.74 -21.02
CA SER A 102 12.37 16.80 -20.94
C SER A 102 12.11 17.45 -22.29
N ILE A 103 10.86 17.79 -22.52
CA ILE A 103 10.40 18.62 -23.63
C ILE A 103 9.93 19.97 -23.12
N ASN A 104 9.96 21.00 -23.97
CA ASN A 104 9.44 22.33 -23.63
C ASN A 104 7.98 22.41 -24.07
N VAL A 105 7.09 22.73 -23.16
CA VAL A 105 5.66 22.92 -23.40
C VAL A 105 5.28 24.28 -22.79
N ALA A 106 4.81 25.21 -23.61
CA ALA A 106 4.37 26.54 -23.17
C ALA A 106 5.33 27.21 -22.17
N ASN A 107 6.62 27.29 -22.52
CA ASN A 107 7.71 27.86 -21.71
C ASN A 107 8.03 27.12 -20.40
N THR A 108 7.45 25.96 -20.16
CA THR A 108 7.72 25.12 -19.00
C THR A 108 8.34 23.80 -19.46
N LYS A 109 9.29 23.26 -18.68
CA LYS A 109 9.83 21.92 -18.93
C LYS A 109 8.85 20.88 -18.44
N MET A 110 8.52 19.95 -19.31
CA MET A 110 7.72 18.76 -18.99
C MET A 110 8.61 17.53 -19.06
N SER A 111 8.52 16.67 -18.05
CA SER A 111 9.21 15.38 -17.98
C SER A 111 8.16 14.28 -17.81
N ILE A 112 8.18 13.31 -18.72
CA ILE A 112 7.35 12.10 -18.63
C ILE A 112 8.18 11.05 -17.90
N TYR A 113 7.54 10.26 -17.05
CA TYR A 113 8.20 9.17 -16.35
C TYR A 113 7.30 7.96 -16.20
N GLY A 114 7.91 6.82 -15.98
CA GLY A 114 7.22 5.59 -15.64
C GLY A 114 8.03 4.73 -14.70
N SER A 115 7.36 3.85 -13.99
CA SER A 115 8.01 2.89 -13.10
C SER A 115 7.25 1.57 -13.03
N LEU A 116 7.99 0.51 -12.73
CA LEU A 116 7.47 -0.83 -12.49
C LEU A 116 8.06 -1.36 -11.18
N GLY A 117 7.21 -1.94 -10.34
CA GLY A 117 7.63 -2.65 -9.14
C GLY A 117 7.13 -4.08 -9.18
N TYR A 118 7.92 -5.00 -8.65
CA TYR A 118 7.59 -6.41 -8.63
C TYR A 118 8.10 -7.08 -7.35
N VAL A 119 7.20 -7.77 -6.65
CA VAL A 119 7.53 -8.70 -5.58
C VAL A 119 7.29 -10.09 -6.12
N PRO A 120 8.35 -10.91 -6.28
CA PRO A 120 8.22 -12.29 -6.75
C PRO A 120 7.55 -13.17 -5.70
N PRO A 121 7.02 -14.35 -6.08
CA PRO A 121 6.36 -15.30 -5.18
C PRO A 121 7.37 -16.01 -4.26
N LEU A 122 8.03 -15.23 -3.41
CA LEU A 122 8.91 -15.75 -2.37
C LEU A 122 8.12 -15.85 -1.07
N GLU A 123 8.31 -16.95 -0.38
CA GLU A 123 7.76 -17.13 0.97
C GLU A 123 8.60 -16.32 1.95
N ILE A 124 7.96 -15.35 2.57
CA ILE A 124 8.57 -14.48 3.59
C ILE A 124 7.60 -14.42 4.77
N MET A 125 8.06 -14.82 5.96
CA MET A 125 7.23 -14.86 7.18
C MET A 125 5.92 -15.63 6.97
N GLU A 126 6.02 -16.86 6.46
CA GLU A 126 4.87 -17.76 6.21
C GLU A 126 3.83 -17.17 5.23
N THR A 127 4.23 -16.20 4.45
CA THR A 127 3.38 -15.52 3.47
C THR A 127 4.02 -15.51 2.11
N GLN A 128 3.31 -15.96 1.10
CA GLN A 128 3.72 -15.86 -0.30
C GLN A 128 2.95 -14.73 -0.98
N ASN A 129 3.65 -13.65 -1.29
CA ASN A 129 3.05 -12.50 -1.96
C ASN A 129 3.58 -12.37 -3.39
N VAL A 130 2.69 -12.11 -4.34
CA VAL A 130 3.02 -11.66 -5.67
C VAL A 130 2.42 -10.29 -5.86
N ILE A 131 3.25 -9.27 -6.05
CA ILE A 131 2.77 -7.91 -6.25
C ILE A 131 3.40 -7.34 -7.51
N VAL A 132 2.57 -6.84 -8.39
CA VAL A 132 2.97 -6.08 -9.57
C VAL A 132 2.41 -4.69 -9.45
N SER A 133 3.24 -3.68 -9.62
CA SER A 133 2.78 -2.30 -9.64
C SER A 133 3.38 -1.53 -10.80
N ALA A 134 2.60 -0.65 -11.37
CA ALA A 134 3.00 0.23 -12.44
C ALA A 134 2.62 1.67 -12.11
N GLU A 135 3.41 2.59 -12.63
CA GLU A 135 3.15 4.01 -12.53
C GLU A 135 3.54 4.70 -13.82
N ALA A 136 2.76 5.67 -14.21
CA ALA A 136 3.07 6.61 -15.28
C ALA A 136 2.70 8.03 -14.82
N GLY A 137 3.52 9.01 -15.19
CA GLY A 137 3.23 10.38 -14.80
C GLY A 137 3.96 11.42 -15.63
N VAL A 138 3.54 12.65 -15.39
CA VAL A 138 4.14 13.84 -15.97
C VAL A 138 4.47 14.86 -14.88
N GLY A 139 5.66 15.39 -14.94
CA GLY A 139 6.10 16.46 -14.04
C GLY A 139 6.47 17.73 -14.82
N PHE A 140 6.06 18.85 -14.29
CA PHE A 140 6.31 20.18 -14.87
C PHE A 140 7.17 21.01 -13.93
N GLY A 141 8.02 21.82 -14.50
CA GLY A 141 8.89 22.74 -13.76
C GLY A 141 10.36 22.53 -14.08
N ASN A 142 11.21 23.29 -13.40
CA ASN A 142 12.64 23.16 -13.57
C ASN A 142 13.17 21.97 -12.74
N PRO A 143 13.81 20.95 -13.37
CA PRO A 143 14.33 19.80 -12.64
C PRO A 143 15.50 20.11 -11.70
N LYS A 144 16.06 21.34 -11.76
CA LYS A 144 17.18 21.76 -10.92
C LYS A 144 16.77 22.58 -9.71
N LYS A 145 15.72 23.41 -9.81
CA LYS A 145 15.29 24.33 -8.75
C LYS A 145 13.87 24.88 -8.95
N GLY A 146 13.22 25.23 -7.85
CA GLY A 146 11.94 25.92 -7.82
C GLY A 146 10.74 24.99 -7.73
N PHE A 147 9.58 25.57 -7.90
CA PHE A 147 8.31 24.83 -7.83
C PHE A 147 8.19 23.82 -8.96
N GLN A 148 7.61 22.68 -8.60
CA GLN A 148 7.29 21.58 -9.52
C GLN A 148 5.86 21.13 -9.22
N TYR A 149 5.15 20.71 -10.24
CA TYR A 149 3.84 20.07 -10.12
C TYR A 149 3.76 18.89 -11.08
N GLY A 150 2.89 17.96 -10.81
CA GLY A 150 2.79 16.76 -11.62
C GLY A 150 1.44 16.06 -11.47
N LEU A 151 1.21 15.17 -12.41
CA LEU A 151 0.12 14.22 -12.39
C LEU A 151 0.72 12.82 -12.47
N ARG A 152 0.16 11.92 -11.70
CA ARG A 152 0.58 10.53 -11.63
C ARG A 152 -0.63 9.62 -11.66
N TYR A 153 -0.54 8.54 -12.42
CA TYR A 153 -1.44 7.41 -12.38
C TYR A 153 -0.68 6.20 -11.89
N HIS A 154 -1.26 5.43 -10.99
CA HIS A 154 -0.65 4.22 -10.46
C HIS A 154 -1.65 3.07 -10.38
N ALA A 155 -1.14 1.85 -10.50
CA ALA A 155 -1.90 0.63 -10.38
C ALA A 155 -1.08 -0.41 -9.61
N THR A 156 -1.75 -1.21 -8.79
CA THR A 156 -1.14 -2.34 -8.09
C THR A 156 -2.06 -3.54 -8.19
N LEU A 157 -1.49 -4.68 -8.54
CA LEU A 157 -2.15 -5.98 -8.48
C LEU A 157 -1.41 -6.81 -7.45
N MET A 158 -2.15 -7.40 -6.52
CA MET A 158 -1.61 -8.25 -5.48
C MET A 158 -2.35 -9.59 -5.45
N LYS A 159 -1.57 -10.65 -5.26
CA LYS A 159 -2.02 -11.96 -4.84
C LYS A 159 -1.24 -12.34 -3.60
N SER A 160 -1.92 -12.70 -2.53
CA SER A 160 -1.32 -13.23 -1.30
C SER A 160 -1.85 -14.62 -1.03
N VAL A 161 -0.96 -15.49 -0.60
CA VAL A 161 -1.29 -16.82 -0.06
C VAL A 161 -0.65 -16.88 1.31
N ALA A 162 -1.47 -16.96 2.34
CA ALA A 162 -1.05 -16.98 3.73
C ALA A 162 -2.18 -17.51 4.60
N GLU A 163 -1.86 -17.89 5.82
CA GLU A 163 -2.86 -18.16 6.86
C GLU A 163 -3.41 -16.81 7.37
N ILE A 164 -4.44 -16.29 6.71
CA ILE A 164 -5.03 -14.99 7.02
C ILE A 164 -6.21 -15.17 8.00
N ALA A 165 -7.12 -16.10 7.67
CA ALA A 165 -8.21 -16.47 8.56
C ALA A 165 -7.69 -17.42 9.66
N THR A 166 -7.92 -17.08 10.90
CA THR A 166 -7.57 -17.98 12.01
C THR A 166 -8.59 -19.14 12.11
N PRO A 167 -8.20 -20.33 12.62
CA PRO A 167 -9.12 -21.42 12.87
C PRO A 167 -10.26 -21.00 13.83
N PHE A 168 -11.42 -21.66 13.74
CA PHE A 168 -12.51 -21.44 14.69
C PHE A 168 -12.20 -22.02 16.08
N VAL A 169 -11.43 -23.09 16.14
CA VAL A 169 -11.05 -23.75 17.39
C VAL A 169 -9.54 -23.63 17.58
N GLU A 170 -9.12 -23.22 18.77
CA GLU A 170 -7.70 -23.14 19.11
C GLU A 170 -7.03 -24.50 18.95
N GLY A 171 -5.91 -24.54 18.23
CA GLY A 171 -5.14 -25.76 17.97
C GLY A 171 -5.56 -26.54 16.72
N ASP A 172 -6.61 -26.13 16.02
CA ASP A 172 -6.91 -26.69 14.71
C ASP A 172 -5.84 -26.28 13.68
N PRO A 173 -5.53 -27.15 12.71
CA PRO A 173 -4.56 -26.83 11.70
C PRO A 173 -5.04 -25.66 10.84
N THR A 174 -4.15 -24.69 10.64
CA THR A 174 -4.37 -23.58 9.70
C THR A 174 -4.10 -24.04 8.28
N LYS A 175 -4.80 -23.46 7.31
CA LYS A 175 -4.56 -23.65 5.88
C LYS A 175 -4.31 -22.32 5.18
N PRO A 176 -3.57 -22.34 4.07
CA PRO A 176 -3.31 -21.12 3.32
C PRO A 176 -4.57 -20.59 2.65
N ASP A 177 -4.95 -19.37 2.98
CA ASP A 177 -5.99 -18.61 2.31
C ASP A 177 -5.46 -17.89 1.08
N PHE A 178 -6.37 -17.47 0.23
CA PHE A 178 -6.07 -16.81 -1.01
C PHE A 178 -6.72 -15.44 -1.09
N TYR A 179 -5.91 -14.40 -1.09
CA TYR A 179 -6.37 -13.03 -1.20
C TYR A 179 -5.90 -12.42 -2.54
N VAL A 180 -6.80 -11.75 -3.23
CA VAL A 180 -6.47 -10.96 -4.43
C VAL A 180 -6.99 -9.54 -4.24
N GLY A 181 -6.12 -8.59 -4.52
CA GLY A 181 -6.45 -7.18 -4.47
C GLY A 181 -5.87 -6.43 -5.67
N SER A 182 -6.59 -5.43 -6.12
CA SER A 182 -6.10 -4.46 -7.08
C SER A 182 -6.44 -3.05 -6.61
N THR A 183 -5.52 -2.12 -6.88
CA THR A 183 -5.74 -0.70 -6.63
C THR A 183 -5.38 0.10 -7.86
N PHE A 184 -6.19 1.10 -8.16
CA PHE A 184 -5.95 2.08 -9.21
C PHE A 184 -6.09 3.47 -8.61
N GLY A 185 -5.19 4.37 -8.97
CA GLY A 185 -5.24 5.72 -8.42
C GLY A 185 -4.60 6.75 -9.33
N ALA A 186 -4.99 7.99 -9.08
CA ALA A 186 -4.41 9.15 -9.73
C ALA A 186 -4.15 10.26 -8.71
N ASP A 187 -2.99 10.88 -8.77
CA ASP A 187 -2.56 11.93 -7.84
C ASP A 187 -2.12 13.19 -8.57
N VAL A 188 -2.40 14.33 -7.95
CA VAL A 188 -1.74 15.61 -8.21
C VAL A 188 -0.59 15.77 -7.22
N LEU A 189 0.59 16.08 -7.71
CA LEU A 189 1.78 16.31 -6.90
C LEU A 189 2.19 17.77 -6.97
N LEU A 190 2.55 18.34 -5.83
CA LEU A 190 3.18 19.64 -5.70
C LEU A 190 4.49 19.48 -4.93
N GLY A 191 5.55 20.12 -5.40
CA GLY A 191 6.85 20.00 -4.76
C GLY A 191 7.72 21.23 -5.00
N PHE A 192 8.81 21.29 -4.25
CA PHE A 192 9.80 22.37 -4.37
C PHE A 192 11.21 21.78 -4.43
N LYS A 193 11.88 21.96 -5.54
CA LYS A 193 13.28 21.52 -5.70
C LYS A 193 14.24 22.54 -5.14
N SER A 194 14.99 22.15 -4.11
CA SER A 194 16.03 22.96 -3.48
C SER A 194 17.33 22.18 -3.36
N GLY A 195 18.26 22.40 -4.30
CA GLY A 195 19.54 21.74 -4.29
C GLY A 195 19.44 20.21 -4.31
N PHE A 196 19.82 19.57 -3.19
CA PHE A 196 19.84 18.12 -3.07
C PHE A 196 18.52 17.51 -2.57
N TYR A 197 17.59 18.30 -2.04
CA TYR A 197 16.31 17.80 -1.50
C TYR A 197 15.09 18.38 -2.24
N SER A 198 13.98 17.67 -2.16
CA SER A 198 12.72 18.01 -2.81
C SER A 198 11.57 17.59 -1.91
N PRO A 199 11.07 18.44 -1.01
CA PRO A 199 9.82 18.20 -0.31
C PRO A 199 8.66 18.23 -1.30
N TYR A 200 7.64 17.43 -1.02
CA TYR A 200 6.43 17.35 -1.85
C TYR A 200 5.21 16.93 -1.05
N ILE A 201 4.06 17.22 -1.60
CA ILE A 201 2.77 16.69 -1.19
C ILE A 201 2.10 16.07 -2.41
N ALA A 202 1.29 15.05 -2.18
CA ALA A 202 0.41 14.49 -3.18
C ALA A 202 -1.00 14.35 -2.61
N VAL A 203 -2.00 14.62 -3.44
CA VAL A 203 -3.40 14.39 -3.13
C VAL A 203 -4.03 13.72 -4.33
N GLY A 204 -4.77 12.66 -4.09
CA GLY A 204 -5.32 11.88 -5.16
C GLY A 204 -6.57 11.10 -4.77
N PHE A 205 -6.94 10.23 -5.65
CA PHE A 205 -8.06 9.31 -5.50
C PHE A 205 -7.57 7.90 -5.79
N THR A 206 -7.97 6.95 -4.96
CA THR A 206 -7.64 5.53 -5.15
C THR A 206 -8.91 4.70 -5.07
N ASP A 207 -9.06 3.78 -6.01
CA ASP A 207 -10.09 2.77 -6.08
C ASP A 207 -9.50 1.39 -5.76
N VAL A 208 -10.25 0.56 -5.03
CA VAL A 208 -9.84 -0.77 -4.58
C VAL A 208 -10.83 -1.80 -5.08
N SER A 209 -10.34 -2.94 -5.53
CA SER A 209 -11.17 -4.10 -5.86
C SER A 209 -10.50 -5.35 -5.30
N THR A 210 -11.24 -6.13 -4.52
CA THR A 210 -10.69 -7.28 -3.78
C THR A 210 -11.66 -8.44 -3.70
N PHE A 211 -11.10 -9.64 -3.58
CA PHE A 211 -11.82 -10.81 -3.11
C PHE A 211 -10.91 -11.69 -2.24
N PHE A 212 -11.51 -12.48 -1.37
CA PHE A 212 -10.83 -13.36 -0.45
C PHE A 212 -11.44 -14.76 -0.53
N TYR A 213 -10.59 -15.79 -0.62
CA TYR A 213 -10.99 -17.17 -0.65
C TYR A 213 -10.40 -17.91 0.55
N ILE A 214 -11.26 -18.49 1.38
CA ILE A 214 -10.90 -19.31 2.53
C ILE A 214 -10.87 -20.76 2.04
N ASP A 215 -9.68 -21.37 1.99
CA ASP A 215 -9.47 -22.70 1.38
C ASP A 215 -10.14 -23.81 2.18
N ASP A 216 -10.15 -23.70 3.50
CA ASP A 216 -10.73 -24.72 4.39
C ASP A 216 -12.22 -25.00 4.14
N ASP A 217 -12.97 -23.95 3.90
CA ASP A 217 -14.43 -24.00 3.77
C ASP A 217 -14.90 -23.81 2.32
N GLY A 218 -14.00 -23.52 1.40
CA GLY A 218 -14.34 -23.20 0.00
C GLY A 218 -15.19 -21.94 -0.12
N ILE A 219 -15.06 -21.01 0.85
CA ILE A 219 -15.88 -19.80 0.92
C ILE A 219 -15.17 -18.66 0.18
N VAL A 220 -15.90 -18.00 -0.72
CA VAL A 220 -15.49 -16.76 -1.34
C VAL A 220 -16.14 -15.59 -0.61
N ILE A 221 -15.32 -14.70 -0.04
CA ILE A 221 -15.79 -13.47 0.56
C ILE A 221 -15.53 -12.34 -0.44
N ASN A 222 -16.60 -11.67 -0.85
CA ASN A 222 -16.52 -10.51 -1.71
C ASN A 222 -16.53 -9.22 -0.87
N ASN A 223 -15.79 -8.23 -1.33
CA ASN A 223 -15.87 -6.90 -0.79
C ASN A 223 -17.12 -6.21 -1.35
N GLU A 224 -18.13 -6.01 -0.52
CA GLU A 224 -19.39 -5.38 -0.93
C GLU A 224 -19.29 -3.86 -0.97
N ASN A 225 -18.36 -3.29 -0.17
CA ASN A 225 -18.12 -1.85 -0.12
C ASN A 225 -16.62 -1.56 -0.37
N PRO A 226 -16.15 -1.76 -1.60
CA PRO A 226 -14.76 -1.49 -1.93
C PRO A 226 -14.44 -0.01 -1.72
N TYR A 227 -13.25 0.26 -1.22
CA TYR A 227 -12.84 1.64 -1.01
C TYR A 227 -12.67 2.36 -2.35
N ALA A 228 -13.32 3.51 -2.44
CA ALA A 228 -13.13 4.47 -3.52
C ALA A 228 -13.11 5.87 -2.89
N GLY A 229 -11.92 6.48 -2.79
CA GLY A 229 -11.82 7.70 -2.00
C GLY A 229 -10.49 8.43 -2.09
N LEU A 230 -10.41 9.51 -1.31
CA LEU A 230 -9.26 10.39 -1.28
C LEU A 230 -8.07 9.74 -0.59
N THR A 231 -6.91 9.99 -1.16
CA THR A 231 -5.61 9.63 -0.58
C THR A 231 -4.72 10.85 -0.54
N GLY A 232 -3.76 10.84 0.38
CA GLY A 232 -2.81 11.94 0.46
C GLY A 232 -1.45 11.48 0.95
N SER A 233 -0.41 12.20 0.57
CA SER A 233 0.90 11.99 1.13
C SER A 233 1.70 13.28 1.28
N ILE A 234 2.64 13.25 2.22
CA ILE A 234 3.67 14.28 2.40
C ILE A 234 5.01 13.59 2.49
N GLY A 235 5.97 14.05 1.73
CA GLY A 235 7.26 13.40 1.65
C GLY A 235 8.41 14.32 1.31
N VAL A 236 9.60 13.75 1.38
CA VAL A 236 10.83 14.39 0.95
C VAL A 236 11.68 13.40 0.17
N GLN A 237 12.19 13.85 -0.96
CA GLN A 237 13.18 13.14 -1.73
C GLN A 237 14.52 13.87 -1.64
N ALA A 238 15.60 13.15 -1.41
CA ALA A 238 16.95 13.68 -1.31
C ALA A 238 17.93 12.90 -2.19
N ARG A 239 18.84 13.64 -2.84
CA ARG A 239 20.02 13.04 -3.47
C ARG A 239 21.14 12.96 -2.45
N ILE A 240 21.40 11.74 -1.94
CA ILE A 240 22.42 11.51 -0.92
C ILE A 240 23.82 11.51 -1.54
N LEU A 241 23.97 10.84 -2.69
CA LEU A 241 25.21 10.78 -3.46
C LEU A 241 24.91 11.14 -4.94
N LYS A 242 25.96 11.24 -5.74
CA LYS A 242 25.83 11.56 -7.18
C LYS A 242 24.83 10.63 -7.91
N ASN A 243 24.82 9.37 -7.51
CA ASN A 243 24.02 8.30 -8.10
C ASN A 243 23.07 7.61 -7.12
N LEU A 244 22.86 8.15 -5.91
CA LEU A 244 21.99 7.58 -4.90
C LEU A 244 20.92 8.58 -4.47
N ASN A 245 19.66 8.22 -4.65
CA ASN A 245 18.51 8.92 -4.12
C ASN A 245 17.88 8.14 -2.96
N ALA A 246 17.38 8.88 -1.97
CA ALA A 246 16.46 8.37 -0.96
C ALA A 246 15.21 9.23 -0.93
N ALA A 247 14.09 8.64 -0.55
CA ALA A 247 12.87 9.36 -0.28
C ALA A 247 12.15 8.73 0.91
N ALA A 248 11.44 9.57 1.66
CA ALA A 248 10.56 9.15 2.75
C ALA A 248 9.22 9.89 2.62
N GLU A 249 8.16 9.18 2.96
CA GLU A 249 6.79 9.66 2.79
C GLU A 249 5.90 9.16 3.92
N LEU A 250 5.02 10.01 4.41
CA LEU A 250 3.84 9.61 5.17
C LEU A 250 2.65 9.58 4.21
N TYR A 251 1.98 8.45 4.13
CA TYR A 251 0.82 8.22 3.28
C TYR A 251 -0.42 7.99 4.13
N ALA A 252 -1.51 8.57 3.72
CA ALA A 252 -2.77 8.54 4.44
C ALA A 252 -3.94 8.18 3.51
N VAL A 253 -4.76 7.26 3.97
CA VAL A 253 -6.10 6.97 3.46
C VAL A 253 -7.06 7.21 4.61
N PRO A 254 -7.76 8.35 4.65
CA PRO A 254 -8.60 8.72 5.77
C PRO A 254 -9.61 7.63 6.15
N GLY A 255 -9.67 7.30 7.44
CA GLY A 255 -10.53 6.25 7.97
C GLY A 255 -10.04 4.82 7.80
N ASN A 256 -9.00 4.57 7.00
CA ASN A 256 -8.49 3.23 6.71
C ASN A 256 -7.03 3.02 7.11
N LEU A 257 -6.10 3.87 6.67
CA LEU A 257 -4.68 3.61 6.78
C LEU A 257 -3.86 4.89 6.93
N TYR A 258 -2.86 4.83 7.82
CA TYR A 258 -1.75 5.78 7.89
C TYR A 258 -0.44 4.99 7.91
N THR A 259 0.47 5.24 6.99
CA THR A 259 1.69 4.45 6.87
C THR A 259 2.90 5.30 6.51
N GLY A 260 4.07 4.89 7.04
CA GLY A 260 5.36 5.41 6.63
C GLY A 260 5.93 4.57 5.49
N ARG A 261 6.48 5.25 4.49
CA ARG A 261 7.10 4.61 3.32
C ARG A 261 8.49 5.19 3.07
N MET A 262 9.38 4.37 2.56
CA MET A 262 10.73 4.78 2.20
C MET A 262 11.13 4.20 0.85
N ASN A 263 12.00 4.92 0.14
CA ASN A 263 12.63 4.46 -1.10
C ASN A 263 14.12 4.74 -1.06
N LEU A 264 14.91 3.77 -1.52
CA LEU A 264 16.33 3.95 -1.79
C LEU A 264 16.61 3.48 -3.21
N SER A 265 17.20 4.34 -4.05
CA SER A 265 17.39 4.03 -5.47
C SER A 265 18.73 4.51 -6.02
N LEU A 266 19.35 3.64 -6.82
CA LEU A 266 20.56 3.93 -7.59
C LEU A 266 20.16 4.47 -8.97
N LEU A 267 20.76 5.59 -9.36
CA LEU A 267 20.57 6.24 -10.66
C LEU A 267 21.59 5.74 -11.66
N PHE A 268 21.16 5.52 -12.90
CA PHE A 268 22.03 5.20 -14.05
C PHE A 268 21.60 6.01 -15.28
N GLN A 269 22.54 6.20 -16.19
CA GLN A 269 22.35 6.91 -17.46
C GLN A 269 22.55 5.95 -18.62
#